data_62ddadb7ad292995130c2c69fe0b6872
#
_entry.id   62ddadb7ad292995130c2c69fe0b6872
#
_cell.length_a   1.000
_cell.length_b   1.000
_cell.length_c   1.000
_cell.angle_alpha   90.00
_cell.angle_beta   90.00
_cell.angle_gamma   90.00
#
_symmetry.space_group_name_H-M   'P 1'
#
loop_
_entity.id
_entity.type
_entity.pdbx_description
1 polymer ?
#
loop_
_entity_poly.entity_id
_entity_poly.type
_entity_poly.pdbx_seq_one_letter_code
_entity_poly.pdbx_strand_id
1 'polypeptide(L)'
;MRFEGLLDRPERGELSQIEAAEMLGISERSFRRWRGRLREEGPEGLRDRRLGKPSSRRAAEAEIARMLGLYRERYADHTVKHFHEQLAKRHDYKLGYTVTKVHLQRAGLVAPAARRSAHRKKRPRRPLAGMLLHQDASRFAWLPGDARQRDLVVTLDDATSAIYSAFLVEEEGTASSFLGLGQVIERHGLFCALYTDRGSHYFRTPEAGGKVDKGKLTQVGRALVQLGIEHIAAYSPEARGRSERAFRTLQDRLPKELRLAGISGVEAANRWLAEVYIPEHNARFAVAPEQPGSAFVADRAGAWREILCIQDERRVGNDNTVKWRRLCLQLPPSRLRPHFVKATVRVHEYPDGTLAVFLGPHRLADYDANGTAIDPKRQAA
;
A
#
# COMPACT_ATOMS: atom_id res chain seq x y z
N MET A 1 -17.40 -57.83 -16.08
CA MET A 1 -18.14 -58.02 -17.34
C MET A 1 -17.61 -56.98 -18.33
N ARG A 2 -17.22 -57.40 -19.54
CA ARG A 2 -16.73 -56.42 -20.53
C ARG A 2 -17.90 -55.60 -21.06
N PHE A 3 -17.74 -54.31 -21.19
CA PHE A 3 -18.74 -53.37 -21.68
C PHE A 3 -19.34 -53.81 -23.04
N GLU A 4 -18.51 -54.26 -23.95
CA GLU A 4 -18.91 -54.79 -25.28
C GLU A 4 -19.93 -55.96 -25.14
N GLY A 5 -19.71 -56.88 -24.21
CA GLY A 5 -20.63 -58.02 -24.01
C GLY A 5 -22.01 -57.62 -23.49
N LEU A 6 -22.17 -56.46 -22.85
CA LEU A 6 -23.47 -55.94 -22.46
C LEU A 6 -24.19 -55.18 -23.59
N LEU A 7 -23.45 -54.65 -24.57
CA LEU A 7 -24.03 -53.96 -25.73
C LEU A 7 -24.72 -54.95 -26.70
N ASP A 8 -24.26 -56.20 -26.78
CA ASP A 8 -24.80 -57.21 -27.68
C ASP A 8 -25.97 -58.04 -27.08
N ARG A 9 -26.13 -58.09 -25.77
CA ARG A 9 -27.17 -58.88 -25.10
C ARG A 9 -28.60 -58.51 -25.46
N PRO A 10 -28.96 -57.22 -25.64
CA PRO A 10 -30.29 -56.83 -26.12
C PRO A 10 -30.64 -57.40 -27.50
N GLU A 11 -29.67 -57.65 -28.35
CA GLU A 11 -29.84 -58.16 -29.69
C GLU A 11 -30.09 -59.64 -29.64
N ARG A 12 -29.58 -60.36 -28.64
CA ARG A 12 -29.80 -61.77 -28.38
C ARG A 12 -31.07 -62.03 -27.61
N GLY A 13 -31.83 -61.00 -27.25
CA GLY A 13 -33.03 -61.07 -26.48
C GLY A 13 -32.84 -61.46 -25.00
N GLU A 14 -31.58 -61.39 -24.50
CA GLU A 14 -31.22 -61.74 -23.12
C GLU A 14 -31.55 -60.62 -22.11
N LEU A 15 -31.57 -59.37 -22.54
CA LEU A 15 -31.83 -58.16 -21.72
C LEU A 15 -32.58 -57.11 -22.53
N SER A 16 -33.40 -56.31 -21.87
CA SER A 16 -33.91 -55.10 -22.48
C SER A 16 -32.81 -53.98 -22.58
N GLN A 17 -32.99 -53.00 -23.45
CA GLN A 17 -32.06 -51.86 -23.55
C GLN A 17 -32.01 -51.04 -22.25
N ILE A 18 -33.11 -50.99 -21.53
CA ILE A 18 -33.23 -50.29 -20.25
C ILE A 18 -32.37 -51.01 -19.20
N GLU A 19 -32.54 -52.32 -19.05
CA GLU A 19 -31.78 -53.15 -18.10
C GLU A 19 -30.28 -53.10 -18.39
N ALA A 20 -29.88 -53.16 -19.66
CA ALA A 20 -28.48 -53.07 -20.06
C ALA A 20 -27.89 -51.68 -19.73
N ALA A 21 -28.66 -50.60 -19.90
CA ALA A 21 -28.24 -49.22 -19.55
C ALA A 21 -28.10 -49.06 -18.03
N GLU A 22 -29.04 -49.58 -17.24
CA GLU A 22 -28.99 -49.59 -15.77
C GLU A 22 -27.79 -50.37 -15.25
N MET A 23 -27.49 -51.54 -15.80
CA MET A 23 -26.31 -52.35 -15.43
C MET A 23 -24.99 -51.62 -15.70
N LEU A 24 -24.97 -50.72 -16.68
CA LEU A 24 -23.81 -49.87 -17.02
C LEU A 24 -23.79 -48.54 -16.27
N GLY A 25 -24.83 -48.23 -15.53
CA GLY A 25 -24.95 -46.91 -14.83
C GLY A 25 -25.07 -45.73 -15.78
N ILE A 26 -25.65 -45.90 -16.97
CA ILE A 26 -25.81 -44.86 -18.01
C ILE A 26 -27.27 -44.70 -18.42
N SER A 27 -27.60 -43.57 -19.04
CA SER A 27 -28.96 -43.39 -19.58
C SER A 27 -29.18 -44.27 -20.82
N GLU A 28 -30.43 -44.69 -21.06
CA GLU A 28 -30.85 -45.46 -22.23
C GLU A 28 -30.45 -44.80 -23.56
N ARG A 29 -30.52 -43.43 -23.61
CA ARG A 29 -30.06 -42.64 -24.75
C ARG A 29 -28.54 -42.79 -24.99
N SER A 30 -27.76 -42.84 -23.91
CA SER A 30 -26.30 -43.06 -24.02
C SER A 30 -25.99 -44.48 -24.48
N PHE A 31 -26.77 -45.48 -23.97
CA PHE A 31 -26.64 -46.86 -24.39
C PHE A 31 -26.91 -47.04 -25.88
N ARG A 32 -28.05 -46.52 -26.41
CA ARG A 32 -28.38 -46.54 -27.83
C ARG A 32 -27.30 -45.88 -28.70
N ARG A 33 -26.79 -44.76 -28.27
CA ARG A 33 -25.73 -44.06 -28.98
C ARG A 33 -24.42 -44.86 -29.03
N TRP A 34 -24.03 -45.48 -27.94
CA TRP A 34 -22.80 -46.29 -27.89
C TRP A 34 -22.93 -47.57 -28.67
N ARG A 35 -24.08 -48.18 -28.62
CA ARG A 35 -24.37 -49.35 -29.44
C ARG A 35 -24.32 -49.04 -30.95
N GLY A 36 -24.92 -47.95 -31.38
CA GLY A 36 -24.85 -47.50 -32.74
C GLY A 36 -23.41 -47.33 -33.20
N ARG A 37 -22.59 -46.67 -32.40
CA ARG A 37 -21.15 -46.47 -32.70
C ARG A 37 -20.36 -47.78 -32.76
N LEU A 38 -20.66 -48.76 -31.90
CA LEU A 38 -20.01 -50.07 -31.98
C LEU A 38 -20.34 -50.79 -33.24
N ARG A 39 -21.60 -50.69 -33.73
CA ARG A 39 -22.01 -51.28 -35.01
C ARG A 39 -21.37 -50.64 -36.23
N GLU A 40 -21.32 -49.33 -36.22
CA GLU A 40 -20.83 -48.56 -37.40
C GLU A 40 -19.29 -48.54 -37.47
N GLU A 41 -18.60 -48.40 -36.35
CA GLU A 41 -17.16 -48.11 -36.28
C GLU A 41 -16.37 -49.23 -35.54
N GLY A 42 -17.04 -50.31 -35.08
CA GLY A 42 -16.41 -51.33 -34.27
C GLY A 42 -15.96 -50.82 -32.88
N PRO A 43 -15.04 -51.54 -32.19
CA PRO A 43 -14.53 -51.13 -30.86
C PRO A 43 -13.95 -49.70 -30.79
N GLU A 44 -13.44 -49.19 -31.92
CA GLU A 44 -12.93 -47.84 -32.01
C GLU A 44 -14.04 -46.78 -31.82
N GLY A 45 -15.28 -47.07 -32.18
CA GLY A 45 -16.44 -46.20 -31.97
C GLY A 45 -16.76 -45.95 -30.48
N LEU A 46 -16.28 -46.79 -29.57
CA LEU A 46 -16.44 -46.63 -28.11
C LEU A 46 -15.40 -45.67 -27.51
N ARG A 47 -14.35 -45.35 -28.25
CA ARG A 47 -13.36 -44.37 -27.74
C ARG A 47 -13.96 -43.00 -27.50
N ASP A 48 -13.53 -42.35 -26.45
CA ASP A 48 -13.92 -40.96 -26.22
C ASP A 48 -13.35 -40.04 -27.33
N ARG A 49 -14.22 -39.56 -28.22
CA ARG A 49 -13.87 -38.69 -29.34
C ARG A 49 -13.27 -37.33 -28.92
N ARG A 50 -13.27 -37.01 -27.62
CA ARG A 50 -12.61 -35.83 -27.07
C ARG A 50 -11.12 -36.05 -26.83
N LEU A 51 -10.69 -37.32 -26.73
CA LEU A 51 -9.28 -37.64 -26.54
C LEU A 51 -8.47 -37.17 -27.76
N GLY A 52 -7.41 -36.44 -27.50
CA GLY A 52 -6.51 -35.88 -28.53
C GLY A 52 -7.03 -34.65 -29.28
N LYS A 53 -8.30 -34.25 -29.11
CA LYS A 53 -8.80 -33.01 -29.73
C LYS A 53 -8.41 -31.81 -28.89
N PRO A 54 -7.76 -30.76 -29.48
CA PRO A 54 -7.49 -29.52 -28.76
C PRO A 54 -8.82 -28.85 -28.40
N SER A 55 -8.90 -28.33 -27.15
CA SER A 55 -10.06 -27.55 -26.72
C SER A 55 -10.26 -26.34 -27.61
N SER A 56 -11.50 -26.06 -28.02
CA SER A 56 -11.85 -24.82 -28.76
C SER A 56 -11.54 -23.53 -27.96
N ARG A 57 -11.35 -23.67 -26.63
CA ARG A 57 -10.94 -22.58 -25.72
C ARG A 57 -9.42 -22.51 -25.52
N ARG A 58 -8.63 -23.33 -26.27
CA ARG A 58 -7.16 -23.27 -26.15
C ARG A 58 -6.67 -21.90 -26.62
N ALA A 59 -5.84 -21.29 -25.80
CA ALA A 59 -5.19 -20.02 -26.15
C ALA A 59 -4.32 -20.19 -27.39
N ALA A 60 -4.31 -19.18 -28.26
CA ALA A 60 -3.48 -19.16 -29.45
C ALA A 60 -1.99 -19.26 -29.09
N GLU A 61 -1.25 -20.13 -29.77
CA GLU A 61 0.18 -20.34 -29.48
C GLU A 61 1.02 -19.07 -29.71
N ALA A 62 0.68 -18.27 -30.73
CA ALA A 62 1.33 -16.99 -30.97
C ALA A 62 1.18 -16.00 -29.80
N GLU A 63 -0.01 -15.95 -29.17
CA GLU A 63 -0.25 -15.08 -28.03
C GLU A 63 0.51 -15.56 -26.79
N ILE A 64 0.63 -16.87 -26.59
CA ILE A 64 1.45 -17.44 -25.51
C ILE A 64 2.93 -17.14 -25.75
N ALA A 65 3.44 -17.30 -26.98
CA ALA A 65 4.83 -16.98 -27.31
C ALA A 65 5.13 -15.49 -27.08
N ARG A 66 4.23 -14.60 -27.50
CA ARG A 66 4.32 -13.14 -27.25
C ARG A 66 4.40 -12.83 -25.75
N MET A 67 3.52 -13.42 -24.96
CA MET A 67 3.48 -13.24 -23.50
C MET A 67 4.78 -13.72 -22.83
N LEU A 68 5.31 -14.90 -23.23
CA LEU A 68 6.56 -15.43 -22.69
C LEU A 68 7.77 -14.56 -23.09
N GLY A 69 7.80 -14.03 -24.32
CA GLY A 69 8.80 -13.07 -24.79
C GLY A 69 8.80 -11.80 -23.93
N LEU A 70 7.65 -11.17 -23.76
CA LEU A 70 7.50 -9.97 -22.91
C LEU A 70 7.98 -10.20 -21.49
N TYR A 71 7.70 -11.37 -20.92
CA TYR A 71 8.17 -11.69 -19.57
C TYR A 71 9.69 -11.71 -19.48
N ARG A 72 10.36 -12.40 -20.40
CA ARG A 72 11.83 -12.51 -20.43
C ARG A 72 12.51 -11.15 -20.63
N GLU A 73 11.99 -10.34 -21.54
CA GLU A 73 12.63 -9.09 -21.97
C GLU A 73 12.42 -7.93 -20.98
N ARG A 74 11.23 -7.84 -20.39
CA ARG A 74 10.82 -6.62 -19.69
C ARG A 74 10.34 -6.85 -18.24
N TYR A 75 9.86 -8.06 -17.93
CA TYR A 75 9.10 -8.32 -16.70
C TYR A 75 9.65 -9.52 -15.90
N ALA A 76 10.90 -9.92 -16.15
CA ALA A 76 11.49 -11.12 -15.53
C ALA A 76 11.54 -11.06 -13.99
N ASP A 77 11.55 -9.87 -13.42
CA ASP A 77 11.53 -9.61 -11.97
C ASP A 77 10.12 -9.45 -11.38
N HIS A 78 9.08 -9.51 -12.22
CA HIS A 78 7.70 -9.34 -11.76
C HIS A 78 7.12 -10.65 -11.22
N THR A 79 6.32 -10.55 -10.14
CA THR A 79 5.43 -11.67 -9.77
C THR A 79 4.41 -11.92 -10.89
N VAL A 80 3.97 -13.17 -11.03
CA VAL A 80 2.97 -13.54 -12.07
C VAL A 80 1.74 -12.63 -12.02
N LYS A 81 1.29 -12.29 -10.82
CA LYS A 81 0.10 -11.43 -10.65
C LYS A 81 0.36 -10.01 -11.15
N HIS A 82 1.50 -9.43 -10.79
CA HIS A 82 1.88 -8.09 -11.22
C HIS A 82 2.11 -8.05 -12.75
N PHE A 83 2.79 -9.05 -13.29
CA PHE A 83 2.99 -9.18 -14.75
C PHE A 83 1.65 -9.28 -15.50
N HIS A 84 0.73 -10.14 -15.04
CA HIS A 84 -0.58 -10.26 -15.68
C HIS A 84 -1.36 -8.94 -15.71
N GLU A 85 -1.23 -8.13 -14.66
CA GLU A 85 -1.82 -6.79 -14.60
C GLU A 85 -1.16 -5.82 -15.61
N GLN A 86 0.17 -5.87 -15.76
CA GLN A 86 0.87 -5.09 -16.78
C GLN A 86 0.49 -5.52 -18.19
N LEU A 87 0.33 -6.83 -18.44
CA LEU A 87 -0.14 -7.34 -19.72
C LEU A 87 -1.51 -6.75 -20.09
N ALA A 88 -2.45 -6.75 -19.17
CA ALA A 88 -3.78 -6.18 -19.39
C ALA A 88 -3.73 -4.65 -19.57
N LYS A 89 -2.91 -3.95 -18.77
CA LYS A 89 -2.82 -2.47 -18.78
C LYS A 89 -2.09 -1.93 -20.02
N ARG A 90 -1.00 -2.61 -20.48
CA ARG A 90 -0.04 -2.07 -21.46
C ARG A 90 0.03 -2.83 -22.78
N HIS A 91 -0.52 -4.05 -22.87
CA HIS A 91 -0.30 -4.95 -24.01
C HIS A 91 -1.58 -5.55 -24.58
N ASP A 92 -2.75 -5.02 -24.24
CA ASP A 92 -4.08 -5.51 -24.70
C ASP A 92 -4.25 -7.04 -24.55
N TYR A 93 -3.69 -7.60 -23.48
CA TYR A 93 -3.75 -9.04 -23.22
C TYR A 93 -5.07 -9.43 -22.56
N LYS A 94 -5.79 -10.37 -23.18
CA LYS A 94 -7.16 -10.75 -22.78
C LYS A 94 -7.26 -12.12 -22.11
N LEU A 95 -6.17 -12.90 -22.10
CA LEU A 95 -6.19 -14.22 -21.48
C LEU A 95 -6.13 -14.11 -19.94
N GLY A 96 -6.78 -15.07 -19.28
CA GLY A 96 -6.91 -15.05 -17.82
C GLY A 96 -5.60 -15.33 -17.08
N TYR A 97 -5.55 -14.91 -15.81
CA TYR A 97 -4.41 -15.10 -14.91
C TYR A 97 -3.91 -16.55 -14.83
N THR A 98 -4.84 -17.54 -14.80
CA THR A 98 -4.48 -18.96 -14.72
C THR A 98 -3.68 -19.41 -15.95
N VAL A 99 -4.04 -18.93 -17.15
CA VAL A 99 -3.32 -19.23 -18.39
C VAL A 99 -1.91 -18.69 -18.31
N THR A 100 -1.76 -17.40 -17.97
CA THR A 100 -0.45 -16.74 -17.77
C THR A 100 0.42 -17.53 -16.79
N LYS A 101 -0.13 -17.86 -15.62
CA LYS A 101 0.57 -18.61 -14.56
C LYS A 101 1.06 -19.98 -15.04
N VAL A 102 0.15 -20.77 -15.64
CA VAL A 102 0.47 -22.13 -16.08
C VAL A 102 1.56 -22.13 -17.14
N HIS A 103 1.49 -21.22 -18.12
CA HIS A 103 2.50 -21.15 -19.20
C HIS A 103 3.85 -20.65 -18.69
N LEU A 104 3.91 -19.67 -17.79
CA LEU A 104 5.16 -19.24 -17.15
C LEU A 104 5.81 -20.37 -16.34
N GLN A 105 5.01 -21.12 -15.60
CA GLN A 105 5.51 -22.28 -14.83
C GLN A 105 6.00 -23.41 -15.74
N ARG A 106 5.25 -23.75 -16.80
CA ARG A 106 5.66 -24.76 -17.81
C ARG A 106 6.94 -24.38 -18.55
N ALA A 107 7.14 -23.09 -18.79
CA ALA A 107 8.36 -22.57 -19.41
C ALA A 107 9.55 -22.46 -18.42
N GLY A 108 9.39 -22.86 -17.15
CA GLY A 108 10.43 -22.79 -16.12
C GLY A 108 10.79 -21.36 -15.69
N LEU A 109 10.00 -20.36 -16.09
CA LEU A 109 10.29 -18.95 -15.82
C LEU A 109 9.87 -18.52 -14.40
N VAL A 110 8.94 -19.23 -13.79
CA VAL A 110 8.43 -18.96 -12.44
C VAL A 110 8.21 -20.26 -11.69
N ALA A 111 8.72 -20.36 -10.47
CA ALA A 111 8.48 -21.50 -9.60
C ALA A 111 7.04 -21.52 -9.07
N PRO A 112 6.47 -22.71 -8.81
CA PRO A 112 5.23 -22.83 -8.05
C PRO A 112 5.37 -22.20 -6.67
N ALA A 113 4.31 -21.53 -6.20
CA ALA A 113 4.31 -20.97 -4.85
C ALA A 113 4.44 -22.08 -3.79
N ALA A 114 5.27 -21.87 -2.78
CA ALA A 114 5.36 -22.76 -1.63
C ALA A 114 4.01 -22.92 -0.93
N ARG A 115 3.81 -24.08 -0.30
CA ARG A 115 2.61 -24.32 0.53
C ARG A 115 2.55 -23.28 1.64
N ARG A 116 1.35 -22.73 1.87
CA ARG A 116 1.13 -21.80 2.98
C ARG A 116 1.35 -22.53 4.31
N SER A 117 2.05 -21.86 5.23
CA SER A 117 2.15 -22.30 6.63
C SER A 117 0.79 -22.24 7.33
N ALA A 118 0.72 -22.81 8.56
CA ALA A 118 -0.49 -22.81 9.37
C ALA A 118 -1.16 -21.43 9.45
N HIS A 119 -2.49 -21.44 9.53
CA HIS A 119 -3.30 -20.22 9.59
C HIS A 119 -2.99 -19.44 10.88
N ARG A 120 -2.50 -18.20 10.75
CA ARG A 120 -2.30 -17.30 11.90
C ARG A 120 -3.58 -16.55 12.22
N LYS A 121 -3.88 -16.38 13.53
CA LYS A 121 -5.01 -15.57 13.99
C LYS A 121 -4.85 -14.14 13.50
N LYS A 122 -5.89 -13.57 12.88
CA LYS A 122 -5.89 -12.20 12.38
C LYS A 122 -6.49 -11.28 13.45
N ARG A 123 -5.85 -10.15 13.71
CA ARG A 123 -6.45 -9.08 14.51
C ARG A 123 -7.65 -8.49 13.73
N PRO A 124 -8.83 -8.30 14.38
CA PRO A 124 -9.96 -7.61 13.76
C PRO A 124 -9.57 -6.22 13.25
N ARG A 125 -10.22 -5.76 12.20
CA ARG A 125 -10.09 -4.38 11.72
C ARG A 125 -10.91 -3.44 12.59
N ARG A 126 -10.58 -2.16 12.60
CA ARG A 126 -11.50 -1.14 13.10
C ARG A 126 -12.70 -1.05 12.15
N PRO A 127 -13.91 -0.82 12.68
CA PRO A 127 -15.12 -0.85 11.85
C PRO A 127 -15.24 0.33 10.87
N LEU A 128 -14.71 1.52 11.23
CA LEU A 128 -14.82 2.73 10.42
C LEU A 128 -13.44 3.24 9.97
N ALA A 129 -13.38 3.80 8.77
CA ALA A 129 -12.23 4.56 8.28
C ALA A 129 -11.95 5.76 9.20
N GLY A 130 -10.66 6.03 9.49
CA GLY A 130 -10.24 7.13 10.37
C GLY A 130 -10.26 6.80 11.87
N MET A 131 -10.73 5.63 12.30
CA MET A 131 -10.66 5.25 13.71
C MET A 131 -9.24 4.93 14.16
N LEU A 132 -8.42 4.37 13.29
CA LEU A 132 -7.04 4.03 13.59
C LEU A 132 -6.21 4.11 12.30
N LEU A 133 -5.20 4.96 12.31
CA LEU A 133 -4.19 4.99 11.27
C LEU A 133 -2.90 4.34 11.75
N HIS A 134 -2.15 3.77 10.82
CA HIS A 134 -0.79 3.28 11.03
C HIS A 134 0.16 4.19 10.28
N GLN A 135 1.16 4.73 10.93
CA GLN A 135 2.28 5.39 10.28
C GLN A 135 3.56 4.62 10.55
N ASP A 136 4.31 4.38 9.50
CA ASP A 136 5.49 3.54 9.53
C ASP A 136 6.38 3.85 8.33
N ALA A 137 7.67 3.57 8.39
CA ALA A 137 8.58 3.72 7.28
C ALA A 137 9.28 2.40 6.93
N SER A 138 9.73 2.32 5.70
CA SER A 138 10.49 1.18 5.23
C SER A 138 11.70 1.63 4.44
N ARG A 139 12.89 1.21 4.91
CA ARG A 139 14.15 1.49 4.25
C ARG A 139 14.42 0.47 3.15
N PHE A 140 14.60 0.96 1.93
CA PHE A 140 14.80 0.12 0.75
C PHE A 140 15.40 0.92 -0.41
N ALA A 141 15.96 0.24 -1.43
CA ALA A 141 16.35 0.85 -2.69
C ALA A 141 15.12 1.05 -3.59
N TRP A 142 14.41 2.15 -3.37
CA TRP A 142 13.12 2.41 -4.02
C TRP A 142 13.22 2.91 -5.45
N LEU A 143 14.30 3.67 -5.77
CA LEU A 143 14.45 4.31 -7.07
C LEU A 143 15.18 3.41 -8.07
N PRO A 144 14.69 3.29 -9.30
CA PRO A 144 15.37 2.53 -10.34
C PRO A 144 16.75 3.09 -10.64
N GLY A 145 17.77 2.20 -10.66
CA GLY A 145 19.15 2.59 -10.96
C GLY A 145 19.89 3.29 -9.83
N ASP A 146 19.26 3.52 -8.68
CA ASP A 146 19.88 4.10 -7.49
C ASP A 146 19.90 3.07 -6.35
N ALA A 147 21.08 2.58 -6.01
CA ALA A 147 21.28 1.60 -4.94
C ALA A 147 21.16 2.21 -3.52
N ARG A 148 21.07 3.54 -3.39
CA ARG A 148 20.92 4.19 -2.10
C ARG A 148 19.57 3.83 -1.49
N GLN A 149 19.61 3.44 -0.24
CA GLN A 149 18.40 3.14 0.53
C GLN A 149 17.81 4.44 1.09
N ARG A 150 16.51 4.59 0.92
CA ARG A 150 15.71 5.70 1.46
C ARG A 150 14.51 5.14 2.20
N ASP A 151 13.94 5.96 3.05
CA ASP A 151 12.75 5.61 3.77
C ASP A 151 11.50 6.02 2.98
N LEU A 152 10.61 5.05 2.73
CA LEU A 152 9.25 5.31 2.26
C LEU A 152 8.36 5.42 3.49
N VAL A 153 7.94 6.63 3.83
CA VAL A 153 6.98 6.87 4.91
C VAL A 153 5.58 6.65 4.39
N VAL A 154 4.80 5.83 5.10
CA VAL A 154 3.43 5.46 4.70
C VAL A 154 2.47 5.65 5.86
N THR A 155 1.36 6.32 5.60
CA THR A 155 0.22 6.40 6.54
C THR A 155 -0.96 5.67 5.93
N LEU A 156 -1.41 4.58 6.57
CA LEU A 156 -2.49 3.73 6.07
C LEU A 156 -3.60 3.54 7.11
N ASP A 157 -4.82 3.32 6.64
CA ASP A 157 -5.99 3.10 7.50
C ASP A 157 -6.13 1.62 7.91
N ASP A 158 -6.43 1.39 9.18
CA ASP A 158 -6.65 0.06 9.75
C ASP A 158 -7.89 -0.63 9.19
N ALA A 159 -8.97 0.11 9.02
CA ALA A 159 -10.26 -0.42 8.58
C ALA A 159 -10.20 -0.88 7.12
N THR A 160 -9.65 -0.05 6.25
CA THR A 160 -9.70 -0.24 4.80
C THR A 160 -8.41 -0.73 4.18
N SER A 161 -7.26 -0.56 4.85
CA SER A 161 -5.90 -0.66 4.30
C SER A 161 -5.63 0.34 3.16
N ALA A 162 -6.45 1.38 3.00
CA ALA A 162 -6.15 2.47 2.08
C ALA A 162 -4.91 3.23 2.56
N ILE A 163 -4.03 3.59 1.65
CA ILE A 163 -2.89 4.47 1.89
C ILE A 163 -3.38 5.91 1.70
N TYR A 164 -3.28 6.73 2.73
CA TYR A 164 -3.67 8.14 2.67
C TYR A 164 -2.49 9.07 2.40
N SER A 165 -1.28 8.66 2.78
CA SER A 165 -0.04 9.36 2.49
C SER A 165 1.08 8.38 2.25
N ALA A 166 1.90 8.59 1.22
CA ALA A 166 3.15 7.87 1.01
C ALA A 166 4.14 8.76 0.23
N PHE A 167 5.37 8.83 0.72
CA PHE A 167 6.44 9.60 0.07
C PHE A 167 7.83 9.12 0.52
N LEU A 168 8.82 9.35 -0.33
CA LEU A 168 10.22 9.03 -0.09
C LEU A 168 10.93 10.19 0.61
N VAL A 169 11.75 9.85 1.60
CA VAL A 169 12.67 10.75 2.29
C VAL A 169 14.05 10.09 2.41
N GLU A 170 15.08 10.87 2.68
CA GLU A 170 16.41 10.30 2.93
C GLU A 170 16.41 9.48 4.24
N GLU A 171 15.72 9.98 5.28
CA GLU A 171 15.60 9.31 6.57
C GLU A 171 14.28 9.69 7.26
N GLU A 172 13.61 8.71 7.89
CA GLU A 172 12.43 8.92 8.70
C GLU A 172 12.76 9.74 9.96
N GLY A 173 11.82 10.61 10.37
CA GLY A 173 11.97 11.41 11.59
C GLY A 173 10.74 12.26 11.89
N THR A 174 10.90 13.22 12.79
CA THR A 174 9.79 14.10 13.23
C THR A 174 9.18 14.88 12.07
N ALA A 175 10.00 15.46 11.19
CA ALA A 175 9.52 16.28 10.08
C ALA A 175 8.71 15.44 9.07
N SER A 176 9.22 14.27 8.68
CA SER A 176 8.50 13.37 7.77
C SER A 176 7.22 12.83 8.39
N SER A 177 7.21 12.55 9.71
CA SER A 177 6.00 12.15 10.42
C SER A 177 4.93 13.25 10.37
N PHE A 178 5.32 14.50 10.62
CA PHE A 178 4.42 15.66 10.51
C PHE A 178 3.91 15.88 9.10
N LEU A 179 4.79 15.77 8.09
CA LEU A 179 4.39 15.88 6.69
C LEU A 179 3.31 14.84 6.34
N GLY A 180 3.52 13.58 6.71
CA GLY A 180 2.56 12.51 6.45
C GLY A 180 1.22 12.73 7.15
N LEU A 181 1.24 13.13 8.42
CA LEU A 181 0.03 13.46 9.17
C LEU A 181 -0.69 14.68 8.59
N GLY A 182 0.05 15.71 8.21
CA GLY A 182 -0.49 16.91 7.57
C GLY A 182 -1.22 16.59 6.28
N GLN A 183 -0.64 15.75 5.40
CA GLN A 183 -1.28 15.31 4.15
C GLN A 183 -2.61 14.57 4.41
N VAL A 184 -2.66 13.76 5.48
CA VAL A 184 -3.90 13.06 5.86
C VAL A 184 -4.94 14.06 6.36
N ILE A 185 -4.58 14.94 7.30
CA ILE A 185 -5.53 15.88 7.93
C ILE A 185 -6.07 16.87 6.90
N GLU A 186 -5.22 17.34 5.99
CA GLU A 186 -5.64 18.27 4.92
C GLU A 186 -6.70 17.66 4.00
N ARG A 187 -6.57 16.37 3.67
CA ARG A 187 -7.47 15.70 2.71
C ARG A 187 -8.69 15.06 3.35
N HIS A 188 -8.54 14.56 4.58
CA HIS A 188 -9.56 13.74 5.23
C HIS A 188 -10.07 14.33 6.54
N GLY A 189 -9.29 15.18 7.21
CA GLY A 189 -9.58 15.70 8.54
C GLY A 189 -8.84 14.96 9.66
N LEU A 190 -9.17 15.33 10.91
CA LEU A 190 -8.63 14.71 12.11
C LEU A 190 -9.19 13.30 12.28
N PHE A 191 -8.38 12.37 12.76
CA PHE A 191 -8.70 10.96 12.99
C PHE A 191 -8.55 10.59 14.47
N CYS A 192 -9.06 9.43 14.90
CA CYS A 192 -9.16 9.13 16.35
C CYS A 192 -7.81 8.68 16.96
N ALA A 193 -7.06 7.81 16.30
CA ALA A 193 -5.84 7.23 16.87
C ALA A 193 -4.76 6.97 15.83
N LEU A 194 -3.48 7.12 16.26
CA LEU A 194 -2.30 6.78 15.48
C LEU A 194 -1.54 5.62 16.11
N TYR A 195 -1.25 4.61 15.33
CA TYR A 195 -0.44 3.46 15.71
C TYR A 195 0.92 3.53 15.05
N THR A 196 2.00 3.60 15.84
CA THR A 196 3.38 3.67 15.33
C THR A 196 4.26 2.65 16.03
N ASP A 197 5.47 2.46 15.54
CA ASP A 197 6.50 1.79 16.31
C ASP A 197 6.96 2.64 17.49
N ARG A 198 8.02 2.20 18.19
CA ARG A 198 8.59 2.91 19.33
C ARG A 198 9.87 3.68 18.96
N GLY A 199 9.95 4.14 17.72
CA GLY A 199 11.05 5.00 17.26
C GLY A 199 11.22 6.22 18.18
N SER A 200 12.44 6.72 18.31
CA SER A 200 12.80 7.82 19.23
C SER A 200 12.07 9.14 18.94
N HIS A 201 11.64 9.35 17.71
CA HIS A 201 10.85 10.53 17.33
C HIS A 201 9.36 10.38 17.68
N TYR A 202 8.86 9.13 17.84
CA TYR A 202 7.50 8.85 18.31
C TYR A 202 7.40 8.77 19.84
N PHE A 203 8.30 8.04 20.47
CA PHE A 203 8.25 7.81 21.92
C PHE A 203 9.63 7.92 22.57
N ARG A 204 9.64 8.34 23.83
CA ARG A 204 10.80 8.16 24.69
C ARG A 204 10.72 6.80 25.37
N THR A 205 11.76 6.00 25.20
CA THR A 205 11.90 4.69 25.84
C THR A 205 13.15 4.74 26.69
N PRO A 206 13.03 4.84 28.04
CA PRO A 206 14.18 5.01 28.93
C PRO A 206 15.17 3.84 28.85
N GLU A 207 14.66 2.62 28.67
CA GLU A 207 15.45 1.40 28.57
C GLU A 207 15.18 0.69 27.24
N ALA A 208 16.21 0.17 26.59
CA ALA A 208 16.08 -0.58 25.35
C ALA A 208 15.10 -1.75 25.53
N GLY A 209 14.05 -1.81 24.70
CA GLY A 209 12.98 -2.81 24.79
C GLY A 209 11.93 -2.57 25.87
N GLY A 210 12.11 -1.57 26.75
CA GLY A 210 11.22 -1.23 27.86
C GLY A 210 9.89 -0.60 27.44
N LYS A 211 9.10 -0.17 28.43
CA LYS A 211 7.86 0.57 28.21
C LYS A 211 8.15 2.02 27.83
N VAL A 212 7.29 2.60 27.01
CA VAL A 212 7.36 4.03 26.64
C VAL A 212 7.07 4.93 27.85
N ASP A 213 7.82 6.02 27.97
CA ASP A 213 7.56 7.05 28.98
C ASP A 213 6.45 8.00 28.49
N LYS A 214 5.26 7.84 29.04
CA LYS A 214 4.11 8.69 28.72
C LYS A 214 4.16 10.07 29.36
N GLY A 215 5.03 10.29 30.35
CA GLY A 215 5.19 11.56 31.03
C GLY A 215 6.08 12.56 30.30
N LYS A 216 6.95 12.07 29.40
CA LYS A 216 7.87 12.89 28.60
C LYS A 216 7.58 12.73 27.11
N LEU A 217 6.73 13.61 26.59
CA LEU A 217 6.33 13.57 25.18
C LEU A 217 7.48 13.98 24.25
N THR A 218 7.54 13.33 23.10
CA THR A 218 8.30 13.79 21.95
C THR A 218 7.55 14.92 21.23
N GLN A 219 8.14 15.53 20.22
CA GLN A 219 7.44 16.52 19.40
C GLN A 219 6.20 15.95 18.71
N VAL A 220 6.28 14.70 18.20
CA VAL A 220 5.14 14.01 17.62
C VAL A 220 4.08 13.72 18.68
N GLY A 221 4.49 13.19 19.84
CA GLY A 221 3.57 12.95 20.96
C GLY A 221 2.86 14.22 21.43
N ARG A 222 3.59 15.36 21.54
CA ARG A 222 3.00 16.67 21.87
C ARG A 222 1.94 17.10 20.86
N ALA A 223 2.29 16.98 19.56
CA ALA A 223 1.38 17.39 18.50
C ALA A 223 0.09 16.55 18.49
N LEU A 224 0.20 15.23 18.64
CA LEU A 224 -0.97 14.34 18.68
C LEU A 224 -1.89 14.64 19.88
N VAL A 225 -1.32 14.91 21.07
CA VAL A 225 -2.10 15.34 22.23
C VAL A 225 -2.84 16.65 21.96
N GLN A 226 -2.18 17.64 21.35
CA GLN A 226 -2.82 18.92 21.01
C GLN A 226 -3.93 18.79 19.96
N LEU A 227 -3.83 17.80 19.06
CA LEU A 227 -4.85 17.49 18.07
C LEU A 227 -5.96 16.58 18.61
N GLY A 228 -5.86 16.10 19.85
CA GLY A 228 -6.81 15.15 20.42
C GLY A 228 -6.72 13.74 19.81
N ILE A 229 -5.60 13.37 19.20
CA ILE A 229 -5.37 12.08 18.57
C ILE A 229 -4.67 11.15 19.56
N GLU A 230 -5.25 9.97 19.82
CA GLU A 230 -4.62 8.97 20.67
C GLU A 230 -3.35 8.39 20.01
N HIS A 231 -2.22 8.37 20.75
CA HIS A 231 -0.97 7.79 20.27
C HIS A 231 -0.72 6.41 20.87
N ILE A 232 -0.71 5.37 20.04
CA ILE A 232 -0.62 3.98 20.46
C ILE A 232 0.73 3.39 20.01
N ALA A 233 1.53 2.93 20.99
CA ALA A 233 2.82 2.28 20.73
C ALA A 233 2.66 0.80 20.37
N ALA A 234 3.37 0.33 19.35
CA ALA A 234 3.43 -1.08 18.98
C ALA A 234 4.40 -1.85 19.89
N TYR A 235 3.90 -2.86 20.60
CA TYR A 235 4.71 -3.73 21.45
C TYR A 235 4.96 -5.12 20.87
N SER A 236 4.27 -5.49 19.78
CA SER A 236 4.45 -6.80 19.15
C SER A 236 4.48 -6.70 17.62
N PRO A 237 5.22 -7.61 16.97
CA PRO A 237 5.22 -7.71 15.48
C PRO A 237 3.83 -7.97 14.90
N GLU A 238 3.01 -8.79 15.58
CA GLU A 238 1.65 -9.12 15.10
C GLU A 238 0.77 -7.88 14.98
N ALA A 239 1.00 -6.91 15.85
CA ALA A 239 0.28 -5.64 15.86
C ALA A 239 0.60 -4.81 14.60
N ARG A 240 1.79 -4.97 14.00
CA ARG A 240 2.25 -4.30 12.76
C ARG A 240 1.95 -5.08 11.49
N GLY A 241 1.32 -6.24 11.55
CA GLY A 241 1.12 -7.13 10.40
C GLY A 241 0.38 -6.52 9.20
N ARG A 242 -0.28 -5.34 9.34
CA ARG A 242 -0.88 -4.59 8.24
C ARG A 242 0.14 -3.74 7.49
N SER A 243 0.93 -2.94 8.21
CA SER A 243 2.04 -2.16 7.62
C SER A 243 3.06 -3.08 6.97
N GLU A 244 3.46 -4.17 7.62
CA GLU A 244 4.38 -5.15 7.04
C GLU A 244 3.88 -5.74 5.72
N ARG A 245 2.57 -6.06 5.64
CA ARG A 245 1.97 -6.55 4.40
C ARG A 245 1.93 -5.48 3.32
N ALA A 246 1.60 -4.25 3.68
CA ALA A 246 1.62 -3.12 2.77
C ALA A 246 3.03 -2.90 2.22
N PHE A 247 4.05 -2.85 3.10
CA PHE A 247 5.44 -2.68 2.66
C PHE A 247 5.94 -3.83 1.79
N ARG A 248 5.60 -5.08 2.10
CA ARG A 248 5.94 -6.21 1.22
C ARG A 248 5.36 -6.02 -0.19
N THR A 249 4.13 -5.52 -0.29
CA THR A 249 3.49 -5.24 -1.58
C THR A 249 4.16 -4.06 -2.28
N LEU A 250 4.49 -3.00 -1.53
CA LEU A 250 5.16 -1.82 -2.07
C LEU A 250 6.58 -2.15 -2.53
N GLN A 251 7.37 -2.88 -1.75
CA GLN A 251 8.72 -3.32 -2.13
C GLN A 251 8.72 -4.21 -3.38
N ASP A 252 7.73 -5.10 -3.52
CA ASP A 252 7.61 -5.92 -4.74
C ASP A 252 7.21 -5.09 -5.97
N ARG A 253 6.41 -4.03 -5.81
CA ARG A 253 5.77 -3.33 -6.94
C ARG A 253 6.33 -1.97 -7.25
N LEU A 254 6.50 -1.10 -6.27
CA LEU A 254 6.80 0.31 -6.48
C LEU A 254 8.08 0.56 -7.29
N PRO A 255 9.23 -0.10 -7.02
CA PRO A 255 10.43 0.12 -7.83
C PRO A 255 10.24 -0.26 -9.31
N LYS A 256 9.46 -1.31 -9.56
CA LYS A 256 9.14 -1.78 -10.92
C LYS A 256 8.20 -0.82 -11.64
N GLU A 257 7.21 -0.30 -10.96
CA GLU A 257 6.27 0.70 -11.51
C GLU A 257 6.97 2.03 -11.79
N LEU A 258 7.85 2.51 -10.90
CA LEU A 258 8.70 3.68 -11.14
C LEU A 258 9.59 3.50 -12.37
N ARG A 259 10.21 2.31 -12.53
CA ARG A 259 10.99 1.96 -13.72
C ARG A 259 10.15 2.00 -14.99
N LEU A 260 8.95 1.42 -14.96
CA LEU A 260 8.02 1.42 -16.10
C LEU A 260 7.48 2.81 -16.44
N ALA A 261 7.46 3.73 -15.46
CA ALA A 261 7.10 5.13 -15.63
C ALA A 261 8.28 6.03 -16.03
N GLY A 262 9.52 5.49 -16.05
CA GLY A 262 10.72 6.26 -16.37
C GLY A 262 11.14 7.27 -15.28
N ILE A 263 10.75 7.01 -14.02
CA ILE A 263 10.99 7.92 -12.90
C ILE A 263 12.19 7.44 -12.08
N SER A 264 13.18 8.32 -11.87
CA SER A 264 14.41 8.04 -11.13
C SER A 264 14.75 9.04 -10.02
N GLY A 265 14.06 10.20 -9.95
CA GLY A 265 14.29 11.23 -8.94
C GLY A 265 13.28 11.21 -7.79
N VAL A 266 13.68 11.59 -6.57
CA VAL A 266 12.83 11.59 -5.36
C VAL A 266 11.60 12.49 -5.53
N GLU A 267 11.79 13.72 -5.98
CA GLU A 267 10.69 14.69 -6.14
C GLU A 267 9.66 14.24 -7.19
N ALA A 268 10.15 13.73 -8.34
CA ALA A 268 9.28 13.17 -9.36
C ALA A 268 8.54 11.93 -8.87
N ALA A 269 9.22 11.06 -8.10
CA ALA A 269 8.62 9.89 -7.49
C ALA A 269 7.54 10.27 -6.48
N ASN A 270 7.76 11.27 -5.64
CA ASN A 270 6.80 11.72 -4.64
C ASN A 270 5.54 12.32 -5.29
N ARG A 271 5.69 13.13 -6.34
CA ARG A 271 4.52 13.61 -7.11
C ARG A 271 3.74 12.45 -7.74
N TRP A 272 4.43 11.57 -8.41
CA TRP A 272 3.81 10.42 -9.06
C TRP A 272 3.15 9.45 -8.06
N LEU A 273 3.77 9.24 -6.88
CA LEU A 273 3.16 8.48 -5.79
C LEU A 273 1.80 9.07 -5.39
N ALA A 274 1.74 10.37 -5.17
CA ALA A 274 0.53 11.06 -4.72
C ALA A 274 -0.57 11.09 -5.79
N GLU A 275 -0.19 11.34 -7.06
CA GLU A 275 -1.14 11.60 -8.14
C GLU A 275 -1.60 10.32 -8.87
N VAL A 276 -0.74 9.30 -8.95
CA VAL A 276 -0.98 8.12 -9.79
C VAL A 276 -0.96 6.83 -8.97
N TYR A 277 0.16 6.55 -8.27
CA TYR A 277 0.36 5.23 -7.69
C TYR A 277 -0.57 4.94 -6.51
N ILE A 278 -0.73 5.88 -5.57
CA ILE A 278 -1.61 5.70 -4.40
C ILE A 278 -3.06 5.50 -4.82
N PRO A 279 -3.65 6.31 -5.71
CA PRO A 279 -5.00 6.05 -6.23
C PRO A 279 -5.16 4.67 -6.87
N GLU A 280 -4.23 4.25 -7.73
CA GLU A 280 -4.26 2.92 -8.37
C GLU A 280 -4.06 1.78 -7.34
N HIS A 281 -3.18 1.97 -6.37
CA HIS A 281 -2.94 1.02 -5.28
C HIS A 281 -4.20 0.84 -4.44
N ASN A 282 -4.82 1.93 -4.02
CA ASN A 282 -6.03 1.90 -3.21
C ASN A 282 -7.20 1.27 -3.96
N ALA A 283 -7.42 1.62 -5.22
CA ALA A 283 -8.45 0.99 -6.05
C ALA A 283 -8.31 -0.53 -6.14
N ARG A 284 -7.09 -1.06 -5.99
CA ARG A 284 -6.79 -2.48 -6.11
C ARG A 284 -6.75 -3.24 -4.78
N PHE A 285 -6.23 -2.63 -3.74
CA PHE A 285 -5.89 -3.31 -2.48
C PHE A 285 -6.71 -2.84 -1.27
N ALA A 286 -7.31 -1.66 -1.33
CA ALA A 286 -8.21 -1.24 -0.28
C ALA A 286 -9.48 -2.09 -0.27
N VAL A 287 -10.06 -2.22 0.91
CA VAL A 287 -11.32 -2.94 1.13
C VAL A 287 -12.35 -1.99 1.74
N ALA A 288 -13.62 -2.28 1.55
CA ALA A 288 -14.68 -1.54 2.22
C ALA A 288 -14.55 -1.69 3.75
N PRO A 289 -14.79 -0.64 4.54
CA PRO A 289 -14.88 -0.75 5.98
C PRO A 289 -16.09 -1.60 6.39
N GLU A 290 -16.08 -2.11 7.61
CA GLU A 290 -17.17 -2.96 8.14
C GLU A 290 -18.48 -2.18 8.28
N GLN A 291 -18.38 -0.92 8.69
CA GLN A 291 -19.51 -0.03 8.84
C GLN A 291 -19.45 1.14 7.85
N PRO A 292 -20.60 1.60 7.34
CA PRO A 292 -20.66 2.78 6.48
C PRO A 292 -20.31 4.04 7.27
N GLY A 293 -19.73 5.04 6.59
CA GLY A 293 -19.34 6.31 7.18
C GLY A 293 -17.85 6.42 7.47
N SER A 294 -17.47 7.42 8.24
CA SER A 294 -16.10 7.77 8.55
C SER A 294 -16.00 8.38 9.94
N ALA A 295 -14.90 8.10 10.64
CA ALA A 295 -14.55 8.71 11.92
C ALA A 295 -13.68 9.98 11.75
N PHE A 296 -13.39 10.40 10.54
CA PHE A 296 -12.69 11.65 10.30
C PHE A 296 -13.56 12.87 10.64
N VAL A 297 -12.95 13.87 11.28
CA VAL A 297 -13.59 15.12 11.64
C VAL A 297 -12.86 16.27 10.95
N ALA A 298 -13.62 17.14 10.25
CA ALA A 298 -13.02 18.27 9.57
C ALA A 298 -12.36 19.24 10.56
N ASP A 299 -11.10 19.57 10.35
CA ASP A 299 -10.44 20.67 11.04
C ASP A 299 -10.75 22.00 10.33
N ARG A 300 -11.83 22.64 10.76
CA ARG A 300 -12.31 23.90 10.18
C ARG A 300 -11.41 25.10 10.51
N ALA A 301 -10.64 25.00 11.57
CA ALA A 301 -9.76 26.09 12.02
C ALA A 301 -8.40 26.10 11.31
N GLY A 302 -8.01 24.98 10.68
CA GLY A 302 -6.68 24.82 10.07
C GLY A 302 -5.53 24.86 11.08
N ALA A 303 -5.84 24.73 12.36
CA ALA A 303 -4.88 24.87 13.46
C ALA A 303 -3.79 23.79 13.43
N TRP A 304 -4.04 22.65 12.77
CA TRP A 304 -3.09 21.55 12.66
C TRP A 304 -1.74 21.99 12.05
N ARG A 305 -1.72 23.01 11.17
CA ARG A 305 -0.47 23.51 10.55
C ARG A 305 0.49 24.07 11.59
N GLU A 306 -0.04 24.79 12.58
CA GLU A 306 0.75 25.36 13.68
C GLU A 306 1.10 24.32 14.76
N ILE A 307 0.43 23.17 14.74
CA ILE A 307 0.66 22.08 15.70
C ILE A 307 1.66 21.06 15.16
N LEU A 308 1.56 20.69 13.86
CA LEU A 308 2.46 19.74 13.21
C LEU A 308 3.79 20.39 12.77
N CYS A 309 4.48 20.96 13.73
CA CYS A 309 5.81 21.56 13.60
C CYS A 309 6.65 21.26 14.84
N ILE A 310 7.96 21.39 14.75
CA ILE A 310 8.84 21.33 15.92
C ILE A 310 8.68 22.64 16.67
N GLN A 311 8.35 22.58 17.96
CA GLN A 311 8.18 23.75 18.81
C GLN A 311 9.18 23.72 19.96
N ASP A 312 9.85 24.84 20.16
CA ASP A 312 10.77 24.97 21.29
C ASP A 312 10.82 26.41 21.80
N GLU A 313 10.96 26.57 23.11
CA GLU A 313 11.07 27.87 23.74
C GLU A 313 12.50 28.39 23.69
N ARG A 314 12.65 29.64 23.33
CA ARG A 314 13.94 30.33 23.25
C ARG A 314 13.84 31.70 23.94
N ARG A 315 14.94 32.10 24.53
CA ARG A 315 15.06 33.46 25.09
C ARG A 315 15.69 34.41 24.05
N VAL A 316 15.07 35.56 23.83
CA VAL A 316 15.56 36.57 22.90
C VAL A 316 16.83 37.21 23.46
N GLY A 317 17.86 37.37 22.64
CA GLY A 317 19.14 37.99 22.95
C GLY A 317 19.04 39.51 23.11
N ASN A 318 20.13 40.13 23.60
CA ASN A 318 20.18 41.59 23.78
C ASN A 318 20.15 42.37 22.45
N ASP A 319 20.51 41.73 21.36
CA ASP A 319 20.45 42.17 19.97
C ASP A 319 19.09 41.96 19.30
N ASN A 320 18.07 41.62 20.07
CA ASN A 320 16.72 41.28 19.58
C ASN A 320 16.70 40.14 18.59
N THR A 321 17.61 39.16 18.74
CA THR A 321 17.67 37.94 17.93
C THR A 321 17.28 36.69 18.72
N VAL A 322 16.87 35.65 17.99
CA VAL A 322 16.60 34.30 18.50
C VAL A 322 17.55 33.30 17.84
N LYS A 323 18.32 32.59 18.66
CA LYS A 323 19.16 31.48 18.14
C LYS A 323 18.34 30.20 17.98
N TRP A 324 18.37 29.67 16.77
CA TRP A 324 17.73 28.40 16.43
C TRP A 324 18.70 27.51 15.66
N ARG A 325 19.12 26.39 16.27
CA ARG A 325 20.19 25.55 15.67
C ARG A 325 21.44 26.40 15.32
N ARG A 326 21.77 26.52 14.03
CA ARG A 326 22.89 27.34 13.51
C ARG A 326 22.44 28.71 12.98
N LEU A 327 21.13 28.99 13.07
CA LEU A 327 20.53 30.22 12.55
C LEU A 327 20.43 31.30 13.65
N CYS A 328 20.43 32.54 13.22
CA CYS A 328 20.21 33.73 14.05
C CYS A 328 19.03 34.51 13.45
N LEU A 329 17.86 34.40 14.08
CA LEU A 329 16.62 34.98 13.58
C LEU A 329 16.40 36.36 14.15
N GLN A 330 16.50 37.40 13.33
CA GLN A 330 16.29 38.79 13.74
C GLN A 330 14.79 39.06 13.86
N LEU A 331 14.34 39.51 15.02
CA LEU A 331 12.93 39.87 15.24
C LEU A 331 12.67 41.32 14.74
N PRO A 332 11.66 41.53 13.89
CA PRO A 332 11.26 42.83 13.44
C PRO A 332 10.59 43.64 14.57
N PRO A 333 10.56 44.97 14.50
CA PRO A 333 9.70 45.79 15.35
C PRO A 333 8.24 45.41 15.20
N SER A 334 7.49 45.40 16.27
CA SER A 334 6.07 45.03 16.27
C SER A 334 5.24 46.10 16.98
N ARG A 335 3.96 46.18 16.65
CA ARG A 335 2.98 46.99 17.39
C ARG A 335 2.82 46.56 18.85
N LEU A 336 3.18 45.30 19.17
CA LEU A 336 3.11 44.78 20.54
C LEU A 336 4.22 45.37 21.42
N ARG A 337 5.45 45.49 20.87
CA ARG A 337 6.64 45.99 21.58
C ARG A 337 7.65 46.54 20.58
N PRO A 338 8.42 47.57 20.96
CA PRO A 338 9.51 48.07 20.12
C PRO A 338 10.66 47.06 19.98
N HIS A 339 10.85 46.19 21.01
CA HIS A 339 11.82 45.10 21.02
C HIS A 339 11.34 43.97 21.94
N PHE A 340 11.92 42.77 21.77
CA PHE A 340 11.58 41.56 22.50
C PHE A 340 12.72 41.05 23.42
N VAL A 341 13.73 41.87 23.65
CA VAL A 341 14.91 41.51 24.46
C VAL A 341 14.50 40.85 25.78
N LYS A 342 15.16 39.72 26.08
CA LYS A 342 14.91 38.87 27.26
C LYS A 342 13.51 38.21 27.31
N ALA A 343 12.63 38.41 26.33
CA ALA A 343 11.35 37.69 26.27
C ALA A 343 11.59 36.20 25.96
N THR A 344 10.72 35.36 26.47
CA THR A 344 10.62 33.96 26.04
C THR A 344 9.66 33.88 24.87
N VAL A 345 10.16 33.38 23.75
CA VAL A 345 9.41 33.19 22.50
C VAL A 345 9.43 31.73 22.13
N ARG A 346 8.45 31.30 21.33
CA ARG A 346 8.41 29.93 20.78
C ARG A 346 8.80 29.97 19.31
N VAL A 347 9.77 29.15 18.94
CA VAL A 347 10.17 28.93 17.56
C VAL A 347 9.41 27.71 17.03
N HIS A 348 8.73 27.86 15.90
CA HIS A 348 8.13 26.78 15.15
C HIS A 348 9.01 26.48 13.93
N GLU A 349 9.38 25.22 13.72
CA GLU A 349 10.03 24.73 12.51
C GLU A 349 9.10 23.76 11.81
N TYR A 350 8.65 24.15 10.62
CA TYR A 350 7.70 23.36 9.83
C TYR A 350 8.41 22.24 9.04
N PRO A 351 7.66 21.24 8.56
CA PRO A 351 8.24 20.11 7.80
C PRO A 351 8.98 20.50 6.54
N ASP A 352 8.67 21.64 5.93
CA ASP A 352 9.36 22.21 4.75
C ASP A 352 10.65 22.97 5.10
N GLY A 353 10.99 23.06 6.39
CA GLY A 353 12.15 23.77 6.91
C GLY A 353 11.93 25.26 7.15
N THR A 354 10.78 25.82 6.80
CA THR A 354 10.45 27.21 7.14
C THR A 354 10.27 27.38 8.65
N LEU A 355 10.43 28.63 9.13
CA LEU A 355 10.39 28.92 10.57
C LEU A 355 9.41 30.04 10.85
N ALA A 356 8.81 30.01 12.05
CA ALA A 356 8.07 31.14 12.58
C ALA A 356 8.41 31.37 14.06
N VAL A 357 8.33 32.61 14.52
CA VAL A 357 8.56 32.96 15.92
C VAL A 357 7.29 33.56 16.52
N PHE A 358 6.91 33.05 17.70
CA PHE A 358 5.69 33.42 18.41
C PHE A 358 5.99 33.99 19.79
N LEU A 359 5.24 35.03 20.19
CA LEU A 359 5.13 35.48 21.58
C LEU A 359 3.71 35.22 22.07
N GLY A 360 3.53 34.19 22.93
CA GLY A 360 2.20 33.71 23.25
C GLY A 360 1.43 33.32 21.99
N PRO A 361 0.23 33.85 21.74
CA PRO A 361 -0.54 33.55 20.52
C PRO A 361 -0.13 34.39 19.30
N HIS A 362 0.76 35.38 19.47
CA HIS A 362 1.11 36.33 18.42
C HIS A 362 2.28 35.83 17.60
N ARG A 363 2.07 35.67 16.30
CA ARG A 363 3.10 35.40 15.30
C ARG A 363 3.88 36.71 15.05
N LEU A 364 5.18 36.69 15.31
CA LEU A 364 6.03 37.87 15.24
C LEU A 364 6.69 37.98 13.86
N ALA A 365 7.20 36.87 13.33
CA ALA A 365 7.91 36.85 12.05
C ALA A 365 7.97 35.43 11.48
N ASP A 366 8.17 35.40 10.16
CA ASP A 366 8.40 34.21 9.36
C ASP A 366 9.77 34.22 8.71
N TYR A 367 10.37 33.04 8.55
CA TYR A 367 11.71 32.90 7.95
C TYR A 367 11.71 31.68 6.99
N ASP A 368 12.55 31.79 5.98
CA ASP A 368 12.88 30.64 5.14
C ASP A 368 13.76 29.62 5.89
N ALA A 369 14.09 28.51 5.25
CA ALA A 369 14.94 27.46 5.82
C ALA A 369 16.38 27.94 6.13
N ASN A 370 16.82 29.08 5.59
CA ASN A 370 18.12 29.68 5.84
C ASN A 370 18.09 30.72 6.95
N GLY A 371 16.92 31.02 7.53
CA GLY A 371 16.72 32.03 8.56
C GLY A 371 16.58 33.45 8.02
N THR A 372 16.34 33.63 6.71
CA THR A 372 16.05 34.92 6.10
C THR A 372 14.60 35.28 6.35
N ALA A 373 14.33 36.48 6.88
CA ALA A 373 12.97 36.93 7.15
C ALA A 373 12.13 37.01 5.87
N ILE A 374 10.94 36.49 5.92
CA ILE A 374 9.95 36.53 4.84
C ILE A 374 9.05 37.74 5.08
N ASP A 375 9.03 38.69 4.13
CA ASP A 375 8.14 39.85 4.20
C ASP A 375 6.69 39.42 3.89
N PRO A 376 5.74 39.54 4.83
CA PRO A 376 4.34 39.17 4.61
C PRO A 376 3.67 39.88 3.43
N LYS A 377 4.19 41.04 3.01
CA LYS A 377 3.68 41.79 1.85
C LYS A 377 4.02 41.15 0.49
N ARG A 378 4.99 40.24 0.43
CA ARG A 378 5.38 39.54 -0.81
C ARG A 378 4.63 38.20 -1.03
N GLN A 379 3.89 37.70 -0.05
CA GLN A 379 3.11 36.47 -0.19
C GLN A 379 1.68 36.69 -0.70
N ALA A 380 1.23 37.94 -0.81
CA ALA A 380 -0.14 38.27 -1.24
C ALA A 380 -0.19 38.81 -2.71
N ALA A 381 0.89 38.69 -3.46
CA ALA A 381 0.99 38.99 -4.88
C ALA A 381 1.34 37.69 -5.64
#